data_4480bdaac0f6ee5de5f24dd1963fa547
#
_entry.id   4480bdaac0f6ee5de5f24dd1963fa547
#
_cell.length_a   1.000
_cell.length_b   1.000
_cell.length_c   1.000
_cell.angle_alpha   90.00
_cell.angle_beta   90.00
_cell.angle_gamma   90.00
#
_symmetry.space_group_name_H-M   'P 1'
#
loop_
_entity.id
_entity.type
_entity.pdbx_description
1 polymer ?
#
loop_
_entity_poly.entity_id
_entity_poly.type
_entity_poly.pdbx_seq_one_letter_code
_entity_poly.pdbx_strand_id
1 'polypeptide(L)'
;MIQINSLKLPCGHSKEELEEKICKQLKISRSHLKSWKILRQSIDARKKPEIFFVYLIEAEVDNERTIVKKLHNPSIVIASGQTYTFPKEGVLQQKHRPVIIGTGPAGLFCGYLLAQHGYRPILLERGSDVDNRSKKVEHFWETGELDEKTNVSFGEGGAGTFSDGKLNTLVKDKLMRNRKVLEIFVEHGAPEEILYQQKPHIGTDVLKNVIVSMRKSILEYGGEVRFDSCMTDLDVRDGALAGIWVNQTEYIACDTLVLATGHSARDTFAMLGKHIHMEPKSFAVGVRIEHPQEMINFSQYGAAHVSSLGAASYKLTHQAENGRGVYSFCMCPGGFVVNASSEKGGLAVNGMSYHARDSKNANSALIVTVTPQDFPDASYMGGVAFQRRLEQAAYRAGNSKIPLQLFGDFKEGRISTGLGEVKPCTKGAYAFADLNQVLPKPLTEALCEAIPAFDRKIHGFAREDALLLGVESRTSSPLRMVRDENGESNVRGLYPCGEGAGYAGGITSAAMDGIRAAEWIAARFCP
;
A
#
# COMPACT_ATOMS: atom_id res chain seq x y z
N MET A 1 -31.65 6.29 9.62
CA MET A 1 -31.40 5.12 8.74
C MET A 1 -31.23 3.88 9.57
N ILE A 2 -31.60 2.72 9.02
CA ILE A 2 -31.45 1.40 9.64
C ILE A 2 -30.23 0.70 9.03
N GLN A 3 -29.41 0.09 9.88
CA GLN A 3 -28.28 -0.72 9.45
C GLN A 3 -28.63 -2.20 9.59
N ILE A 4 -28.44 -2.97 8.50
CA ILE A 4 -28.68 -4.42 8.44
C ILE A 4 -27.33 -5.12 8.32
N ASN A 5 -26.95 -5.87 9.35
CA ASN A 5 -25.70 -6.61 9.39
C ASN A 5 -25.88 -8.03 8.83
N SER A 6 -24.84 -8.53 8.16
CA SER A 6 -24.72 -9.93 7.73
C SER A 6 -25.84 -10.43 6.81
N LEU A 7 -26.36 -9.54 5.95
CA LEU A 7 -27.33 -9.92 4.92
C LEU A 7 -26.62 -10.76 3.86
N LYS A 8 -27.08 -12.00 3.63
CA LYS A 8 -26.38 -13.01 2.83
C LYS A 8 -27.19 -13.37 1.59
N LEU A 9 -26.52 -13.37 0.44
CA LEU A 9 -27.06 -13.78 -0.87
C LEU A 9 -26.03 -14.60 -1.65
N PRO A 10 -26.45 -15.55 -2.53
CA PRO A 10 -25.53 -16.24 -3.43
C PRO A 10 -24.75 -15.26 -4.29
N CYS A 11 -23.50 -15.58 -4.65
CA CYS A 11 -22.78 -14.76 -5.64
C CYS A 11 -23.49 -14.86 -7.00
N GLY A 12 -23.58 -13.72 -7.72
CA GLY A 12 -24.30 -13.64 -9.00
C GLY A 12 -25.78 -13.24 -8.88
N HIS A 13 -26.29 -12.95 -7.67
CA HIS A 13 -27.63 -12.37 -7.49
C HIS A 13 -27.74 -10.98 -8.17
N SER A 14 -28.96 -10.61 -8.51
CA SER A 14 -29.27 -9.28 -9.09
C SER A 14 -29.43 -8.20 -8.00
N LYS A 15 -29.48 -6.95 -8.44
CA LYS A 15 -29.79 -5.81 -7.56
C LYS A 15 -31.20 -5.90 -6.98
N GLU A 16 -32.14 -6.36 -7.78
CA GLU A 16 -33.53 -6.57 -7.40
C GLU A 16 -33.66 -7.62 -6.31
N GLU A 17 -32.95 -8.74 -6.42
CA GLU A 17 -32.91 -9.78 -5.38
C GLU A 17 -32.32 -9.26 -4.05
N LEU A 18 -31.33 -8.35 -4.12
CA LEU A 18 -30.81 -7.69 -2.93
C LEU A 18 -31.86 -6.77 -2.30
N GLU A 19 -32.58 -5.97 -3.08
CA GLU A 19 -33.67 -5.12 -2.59
C GLU A 19 -34.80 -5.95 -1.94
N GLU A 20 -35.23 -7.02 -2.61
CA GLU A 20 -36.25 -7.94 -2.05
C GLU A 20 -35.79 -8.53 -0.72
N LYS A 21 -34.51 -8.90 -0.64
CA LYS A 21 -33.93 -9.43 0.59
C LYS A 21 -33.92 -8.40 1.71
N ILE A 22 -33.60 -7.12 1.41
CA ILE A 22 -33.69 -5.99 2.36
C ILE A 22 -35.11 -5.83 2.87
N CYS A 23 -36.09 -5.75 1.97
CA CYS A 23 -37.52 -5.61 2.32
C CYS A 23 -38.01 -6.78 3.18
N LYS A 24 -37.66 -8.01 2.80
CA LYS A 24 -37.99 -9.22 3.58
C LYS A 24 -37.38 -9.21 4.97
N GLN A 25 -36.13 -8.77 5.10
CA GLN A 25 -35.42 -8.70 6.38
C GLN A 25 -36.03 -7.65 7.32
N LEU A 26 -36.47 -6.51 6.76
CA LEU A 26 -37.15 -5.45 7.50
C LEU A 26 -38.65 -5.68 7.69
N LYS A 27 -39.23 -6.70 7.03
CA LYS A 27 -40.66 -7.00 6.99
C LYS A 27 -41.52 -5.81 6.53
N ILE A 28 -41.06 -5.15 5.45
CA ILE A 28 -41.75 -4.01 4.82
C ILE A 28 -42.09 -4.32 3.34
N SER A 29 -43.03 -3.58 2.77
CA SER A 29 -43.22 -3.56 1.31
C SER A 29 -42.18 -2.71 0.63
N ARG A 30 -41.96 -2.95 -0.67
CA ARG A 30 -40.99 -2.19 -1.48
C ARG A 30 -41.25 -0.68 -1.48
N SER A 31 -42.52 -0.27 -1.39
CA SER A 31 -42.94 1.15 -1.34
C SER A 31 -42.47 1.90 -0.08
N HIS A 32 -42.13 1.21 0.99
CA HIS A 32 -41.64 1.80 2.22
C HIS A 32 -40.08 1.89 2.27
N LEU A 33 -39.39 1.27 1.31
CA LEU A 33 -37.92 1.40 1.16
C LEU A 33 -37.63 2.62 0.29
N LYS A 34 -37.19 3.75 0.90
CA LYS A 34 -36.91 5.01 0.22
C LYS A 34 -35.58 4.96 -0.52
N SER A 35 -34.53 4.57 0.18
CA SER A 35 -33.18 4.43 -0.37
C SER A 35 -32.40 3.37 0.37
N TRP A 36 -31.33 2.86 -0.24
CA TRP A 36 -30.38 1.99 0.43
C TRP A 36 -29.00 2.10 -0.21
N LYS A 37 -27.95 1.78 0.57
CA LYS A 37 -26.58 1.71 0.10
C LYS A 37 -25.83 0.56 0.77
N ILE A 38 -24.84 0.03 0.07
CA ILE A 38 -23.92 -0.97 0.59
C ILE A 38 -22.85 -0.23 1.39
N LEU A 39 -22.68 -0.59 2.68
CA LEU A 39 -21.59 -0.10 3.50
C LEU A 39 -20.37 -1.04 3.48
N ARG A 40 -20.67 -2.36 3.33
CA ARG A 40 -19.62 -3.38 3.18
C ARG A 40 -20.15 -4.60 2.43
N GLN A 41 -19.31 -5.14 1.56
CA GLN A 41 -19.49 -6.40 0.87
C GLN A 41 -18.27 -7.30 1.12
N SER A 42 -18.51 -8.53 1.57
CA SER A 42 -17.49 -9.55 1.77
C SER A 42 -17.89 -10.87 1.14
N ILE A 43 -16.91 -11.71 0.83
CA ILE A 43 -17.11 -13.04 0.25
C ILE A 43 -17.07 -14.08 1.38
N ASP A 44 -18.08 -14.95 1.43
CA ASP A 44 -18.10 -16.15 2.28
C ASP A 44 -17.99 -17.41 1.42
N ALA A 45 -16.76 -17.92 1.27
CA ALA A 45 -16.43 -19.13 0.52
C ALA A 45 -16.05 -20.31 1.44
N ARG A 46 -16.54 -20.34 2.69
CA ARG A 46 -16.23 -21.41 3.65
C ARG A 46 -16.85 -22.75 3.30
N LYS A 47 -17.93 -22.76 2.54
CA LYS A 47 -18.67 -23.97 2.11
C LYS A 47 -18.63 -24.13 0.59
N LYS A 48 -17.41 -24.23 0.02
CA LYS A 48 -17.24 -24.44 -1.42
C LYS A 48 -18.01 -25.68 -1.92
N PRO A 49 -18.61 -25.64 -3.11
CA PRO A 49 -18.62 -24.55 -4.09
C PRO A 49 -19.69 -23.47 -3.84
N GLU A 50 -20.50 -23.57 -2.78
CA GLU A 50 -21.51 -22.57 -2.45
C GLU A 50 -20.85 -21.31 -1.89
N ILE A 51 -20.83 -20.25 -2.69
CA ILE A 51 -20.22 -18.96 -2.33
C ILE A 51 -21.28 -17.89 -2.21
N PHE A 52 -21.13 -17.06 -1.21
CA PHE A 52 -22.10 -16.00 -0.90
C PHE A 52 -21.40 -14.64 -0.77
N PHE A 53 -22.10 -13.60 -1.17
CA PHE A 53 -21.81 -12.26 -0.69
C PHE A 53 -22.51 -12.02 0.66
N VAL A 54 -21.80 -11.39 1.56
CA VAL A 54 -22.29 -10.95 2.87
C VAL A 54 -22.20 -9.45 2.95
N TYR A 55 -23.35 -8.81 3.12
CA TYR A 55 -23.52 -7.37 3.08
C TYR A 55 -23.73 -6.76 4.47
N LEU A 56 -23.23 -5.55 4.62
CA LEU A 56 -23.66 -4.56 5.57
C LEU A 56 -24.39 -3.48 4.78
N ILE A 57 -25.69 -3.32 5.03
CA ILE A 57 -26.55 -2.38 4.30
C ILE A 57 -26.99 -1.26 5.23
N GLU A 58 -27.07 -0.05 4.70
CA GLU A 58 -27.79 1.06 5.32
C GLU A 58 -29.02 1.36 4.47
N ALA A 59 -30.19 1.40 5.11
CA ALA A 59 -31.48 1.60 4.45
C ALA A 59 -32.25 2.75 5.11
N GLU A 60 -32.89 3.57 4.30
CA GLU A 60 -33.83 4.62 4.72
C GLU A 60 -35.25 4.10 4.52
N VAL A 61 -36.03 4.12 5.58
CA VAL A 61 -37.41 3.65 5.58
C VAL A 61 -38.29 4.54 6.46
N ASP A 62 -39.61 4.43 6.33
CA ASP A 62 -40.52 5.10 7.24
C ASP A 62 -40.54 4.39 8.62
N ASN A 63 -40.67 5.19 9.69
CA ASN A 63 -40.82 4.69 11.07
C ASN A 63 -39.66 3.77 11.56
N GLU A 64 -38.42 4.08 11.22
CA GLU A 64 -37.21 3.28 11.51
C GLU A 64 -37.14 2.72 12.93
N ARG A 65 -37.36 3.56 13.95
CA ARG A 65 -37.31 3.14 15.36
C ARG A 65 -38.37 2.08 15.72
N THR A 66 -39.55 2.21 15.12
CA THR A 66 -40.67 1.25 15.33
C THR A 66 -40.35 -0.09 14.69
N ILE A 67 -39.78 -0.08 13.46
CA ILE A 67 -39.37 -1.30 12.74
C ILE A 67 -38.30 -2.04 13.54
N VAL A 68 -37.19 -1.35 13.94
CA VAL A 68 -36.10 -1.96 14.70
C VAL A 68 -36.62 -2.56 16.02
N LYS A 69 -37.48 -1.88 16.75
CA LYS A 69 -38.10 -2.40 17.98
C LYS A 69 -38.96 -3.64 17.74
N LYS A 70 -39.79 -3.67 16.69
CA LYS A 70 -40.69 -4.80 16.37
C LYS A 70 -39.91 -6.04 15.89
N LEU A 71 -38.77 -5.88 15.23
CA LEU A 71 -38.04 -7.00 14.67
C LEU A 71 -37.29 -7.82 15.72
N HIS A 72 -36.96 -7.25 16.88
CA HIS A 72 -36.14 -7.87 17.93
C HIS A 72 -34.90 -8.61 17.39
N ASN A 73 -34.26 -8.06 16.35
CA ASN A 73 -33.13 -8.68 15.66
C ASN A 73 -31.85 -7.88 15.95
N PRO A 74 -30.87 -8.46 16.66
CA PRO A 74 -29.62 -7.75 16.99
C PRO A 74 -28.76 -7.37 15.76
N SER A 75 -29.04 -7.98 14.61
CA SER A 75 -28.39 -7.63 13.35
C SER A 75 -29.00 -6.39 12.68
N ILE A 76 -30.09 -5.84 13.21
CA ILE A 76 -30.78 -4.66 12.65
C ILE A 76 -30.79 -3.56 13.71
N VAL A 77 -30.05 -2.48 13.44
CA VAL A 77 -29.84 -1.38 14.39
C VAL A 77 -30.07 -0.03 13.73
N ILE A 78 -30.25 1.00 14.52
CA ILE A 78 -30.22 2.37 14.01
C ILE A 78 -28.78 2.75 13.69
N ALA A 79 -28.56 3.31 12.50
CA ALA A 79 -27.22 3.72 12.03
C ALA A 79 -26.65 4.86 12.89
N SER A 80 -25.35 4.84 13.17
CA SER A 80 -24.67 5.83 14.00
C SER A 80 -24.41 7.17 13.29
N GLY A 81 -24.40 7.18 11.96
CA GLY A 81 -24.21 8.39 11.14
C GLY A 81 -22.85 9.10 11.28
N GLN A 82 -21.80 8.39 11.73
CA GLN A 82 -20.47 8.99 11.85
C GLN A 82 -19.88 9.35 10.48
N THR A 83 -19.38 10.58 10.36
CA THR A 83 -18.67 11.11 9.18
C THR A 83 -17.34 11.72 9.60
N TYR A 84 -16.39 11.79 8.67
CA TYR A 84 -15.15 12.51 8.86
C TYR A 84 -15.42 14.02 8.99
N THR A 85 -14.71 14.66 9.90
CA THR A 85 -14.75 16.12 10.07
C THR A 85 -13.32 16.64 10.20
N PHE A 86 -12.96 17.57 9.33
CA PHE A 86 -11.68 18.29 9.43
C PHE A 86 -11.69 19.20 10.67
N PRO A 87 -10.58 19.36 11.41
CA PRO A 87 -10.55 20.18 12.61
C PRO A 87 -10.80 21.65 12.29
N LYS A 88 -11.25 22.40 13.32
CA LYS A 88 -11.30 23.84 13.24
C LYS A 88 -9.89 24.41 13.15
N GLU A 89 -9.77 25.50 12.40
CA GLU A 89 -8.52 26.23 12.21
C GLU A 89 -7.97 26.77 13.54
N GLY A 90 -6.64 26.70 13.67
CA GLY A 90 -5.91 27.28 14.77
C GLY A 90 -5.84 28.81 14.70
N VAL A 91 -5.16 29.40 15.67
CA VAL A 91 -5.08 30.86 15.80
C VAL A 91 -3.73 31.46 15.36
N LEU A 92 -2.72 30.64 15.16
CA LEU A 92 -1.39 31.09 14.76
C LEU A 92 -1.35 31.38 13.27
N GLN A 93 -0.81 32.52 12.88
CA GLN A 93 -0.58 32.82 11.46
C GLN A 93 0.68 32.10 10.97
N GLN A 94 0.58 31.44 9.81
CA GLN A 94 1.75 30.92 9.11
C GLN A 94 2.52 32.08 8.46
N LYS A 95 3.84 32.09 8.65
CA LYS A 95 4.73 33.06 7.98
C LYS A 95 4.97 32.66 6.52
N HIS A 96 5.03 31.36 6.26
CA HIS A 96 5.31 30.79 4.96
C HIS A 96 4.30 29.70 4.62
N ARG A 97 4.13 29.42 3.35
CA ARG A 97 3.31 28.28 2.86
C ARG A 97 3.88 26.97 3.39
N PRO A 98 3.03 26.02 3.84
CA PRO A 98 3.53 24.70 4.25
C PRO A 98 4.16 23.98 3.07
N VAL A 99 5.31 23.34 3.31
CA VAL A 99 6.03 22.56 2.31
C VAL A 99 5.85 21.07 2.59
N ILE A 100 5.62 20.27 1.56
CA ILE A 100 5.42 18.83 1.65
C ILE A 100 6.43 18.14 0.74
N ILE A 101 7.26 17.25 1.28
CA ILE A 101 8.25 16.49 0.54
C ILE A 101 7.71 15.13 0.15
N GLY A 102 7.53 14.93 -1.14
CA GLY A 102 7.00 13.70 -1.75
C GLY A 102 5.51 13.80 -2.09
N THR A 103 5.16 13.27 -3.26
CA THR A 103 3.79 13.17 -3.79
C THR A 103 3.26 11.73 -3.81
N GLY A 104 3.75 10.90 -2.88
CA GLY A 104 3.13 9.63 -2.55
C GLY A 104 1.80 9.82 -1.80
N PRO A 105 1.10 8.74 -1.40
CA PRO A 105 -0.22 8.85 -0.77
C PRO A 105 -0.23 9.78 0.44
N ALA A 106 0.79 9.75 1.30
CA ALA A 106 0.86 10.65 2.46
C ALA A 106 0.92 12.12 2.05
N GLY A 107 1.81 12.48 1.12
CA GLY A 107 1.98 13.86 0.68
C GLY A 107 0.80 14.38 -0.12
N LEU A 108 0.23 13.56 -1.02
CA LEU A 108 -0.95 13.96 -1.81
C LEU A 108 -2.17 14.22 -0.93
N PHE A 109 -2.47 13.35 0.05
CA PHE A 109 -3.62 13.54 0.93
C PHE A 109 -3.42 14.70 1.91
N CYS A 110 -2.21 14.89 2.42
CA CYS A 110 -1.87 16.06 3.22
C CYS A 110 -2.03 17.34 2.39
N GLY A 111 -1.44 17.39 1.21
CA GLY A 111 -1.49 18.54 0.30
C GLY A 111 -2.90 18.85 -0.17
N TYR A 112 -3.69 17.84 -0.51
CA TYR A 112 -5.07 18.00 -0.94
C TYR A 112 -5.94 18.65 0.14
N LEU A 113 -5.90 18.12 1.38
CA LEU A 113 -6.69 18.70 2.46
C LEU A 113 -6.24 20.10 2.86
N LEU A 114 -4.93 20.34 2.94
CA LEU A 114 -4.40 21.68 3.22
C LEU A 114 -4.80 22.68 2.12
N ALA A 115 -4.72 22.29 0.85
CA ALA A 115 -5.14 23.13 -0.28
C ALA A 115 -6.64 23.42 -0.24
N GLN A 116 -7.48 22.40 -0.03
CA GLN A 116 -8.92 22.51 0.08
C GLN A 116 -9.35 23.47 1.20
N HIS A 117 -8.54 23.57 2.26
CA HIS A 117 -8.79 24.45 3.40
C HIS A 117 -7.98 25.76 3.37
N GLY A 118 -7.46 26.17 2.19
CA GLY A 118 -6.89 27.51 1.98
C GLY A 118 -5.40 27.68 2.33
N TYR A 119 -4.71 26.65 2.83
CA TYR A 119 -3.28 26.74 3.25
C TYR A 119 -2.28 26.84 2.09
N ARG A 120 -2.70 26.64 0.86
CA ARG A 120 -1.88 26.76 -0.37
C ARG A 120 -0.51 26.07 -0.28
N PRO A 121 -0.44 24.76 0.01
CA PRO A 121 0.82 24.05 0.21
C PRO A 121 1.69 24.02 -1.05
N ILE A 122 3.00 23.83 -0.86
CA ILE A 122 3.97 23.55 -1.92
C ILE A 122 4.38 22.07 -1.79
N LEU A 123 4.08 21.25 -2.78
CA LEU A 123 4.48 19.85 -2.84
C LEU A 123 5.74 19.72 -3.73
N LEU A 124 6.77 19.08 -3.21
CA LEU A 124 8.02 18.83 -3.95
C LEU A 124 8.19 17.32 -4.15
N GLU A 125 8.32 16.91 -5.41
CA GLU A 125 8.59 15.52 -5.80
C GLU A 125 9.95 15.43 -6.51
N ARG A 126 10.80 14.48 -6.04
CA ARG A 126 12.13 14.29 -6.64
C ARG A 126 12.10 13.75 -8.05
N GLY A 127 11.08 12.93 -8.36
CA GLY A 127 10.90 12.34 -9.67
C GLY A 127 9.94 13.13 -10.55
N SER A 128 9.69 12.60 -11.73
CA SER A 128 8.83 13.21 -12.74
C SER A 128 7.34 12.97 -12.42
N ASP A 129 6.47 13.70 -13.12
CA ASP A 129 5.03 13.45 -13.17
C ASP A 129 4.71 12.02 -13.64
N VAL A 130 3.47 11.56 -13.40
CA VAL A 130 3.08 10.16 -13.61
C VAL A 130 3.20 9.68 -15.07
N ASP A 131 3.04 10.57 -16.04
CA ASP A 131 3.10 10.20 -17.47
C ASP A 131 4.57 10.00 -17.89
N ASN A 132 5.44 10.94 -17.57
CA ASN A 132 6.88 10.82 -17.82
C ASN A 132 7.50 9.69 -16.99
N ARG A 133 7.08 9.55 -15.73
CA ARG A 133 7.48 8.44 -14.87
C ARG A 133 7.11 7.08 -15.48
N SER A 134 5.91 6.93 -16.05
CA SER A 134 5.49 5.68 -16.69
C SER A 134 6.40 5.30 -17.85
N LYS A 135 6.76 6.26 -18.70
CA LYS A 135 7.68 6.03 -19.82
C LYS A 135 9.07 5.59 -19.34
N LYS A 136 9.60 6.25 -18.29
CA LYS A 136 10.91 5.90 -17.72
C LYS A 136 10.91 4.52 -17.06
N VAL A 137 9.82 4.14 -16.36
CA VAL A 137 9.67 2.82 -15.75
C VAL A 137 9.56 1.72 -16.82
N GLU A 138 8.77 1.94 -17.86
CA GLU A 138 8.65 0.99 -18.98
C GLU A 138 10.00 0.83 -19.71
N HIS A 139 10.69 1.91 -20.01
CA HIS A 139 12.03 1.88 -20.58
C HIS A 139 13.01 1.09 -19.70
N PHE A 140 13.00 1.31 -18.38
CA PHE A 140 13.82 0.52 -17.44
C PHE A 140 13.50 -0.97 -17.49
N TRP A 141 12.23 -1.36 -17.56
CA TRP A 141 11.86 -2.76 -17.64
C TRP A 141 12.27 -3.43 -18.95
N GLU A 142 12.33 -2.68 -20.05
CA GLU A 142 12.75 -3.16 -21.36
C GLU A 142 14.27 -3.24 -21.52
N THR A 143 14.97 -2.22 -21.05
CA THR A 143 16.42 -2.04 -21.32
C THR A 143 17.32 -2.36 -20.13
N GLY A 144 16.82 -2.25 -18.91
CA GLY A 144 17.61 -2.30 -17.67
C GLY A 144 18.26 -0.95 -17.29
N GLU A 145 18.01 0.13 -18.04
CA GLU A 145 18.57 1.47 -17.75
C GLU A 145 17.77 2.16 -16.65
N LEU A 146 18.33 2.20 -15.43
CA LEU A 146 17.67 2.76 -14.26
C LEU A 146 17.88 4.28 -14.16
N ASP A 147 16.77 5.03 -14.06
CA ASP A 147 16.79 6.42 -13.57
C ASP A 147 16.60 6.41 -12.03
N GLU A 148 17.65 6.80 -11.28
CA GLU A 148 17.62 6.79 -9.81
C GLU A 148 16.70 7.86 -9.20
N LYS A 149 16.31 8.89 -9.97
CA LYS A 149 15.38 9.94 -9.53
C LYS A 149 13.93 9.63 -9.86
N THR A 150 13.68 8.87 -10.94
CA THR A 150 12.33 8.53 -11.42
C THR A 150 12.23 7.05 -11.74
N ASN A 151 11.54 6.28 -10.90
CA ASN A 151 11.45 4.82 -11.02
C ASN A 151 10.20 4.27 -10.30
N VAL A 152 10.13 2.98 -10.02
CA VAL A 152 8.99 2.35 -9.31
C VAL A 152 8.82 2.90 -7.88
N SER A 153 9.86 3.42 -7.24
CA SER A 153 9.80 3.99 -5.88
C SER A 153 9.58 5.50 -5.85
N PHE A 154 10.09 6.22 -6.84
CA PHE A 154 10.12 7.69 -6.90
C PHE A 154 9.37 8.24 -8.10
N GLY A 155 8.74 9.39 -7.91
CA GLY A 155 7.88 10.09 -8.84
C GLY A 155 6.44 10.19 -8.36
N GLU A 156 5.62 10.93 -9.08
CA GLU A 156 4.25 11.24 -8.71
C GLU A 156 3.43 9.99 -8.35
N GLY A 157 2.73 10.05 -7.23
CA GLY A 157 1.95 8.96 -6.66
C GLY A 157 2.73 7.97 -5.80
N GLY A 158 4.08 8.08 -5.75
CA GLY A 158 4.95 7.21 -4.96
C GLY A 158 4.94 5.74 -5.41
N ALA A 159 5.47 4.84 -4.59
CA ALA A 159 5.55 3.40 -4.90
C ALA A 159 4.17 2.73 -5.11
N GLY A 160 3.11 3.31 -4.54
CA GLY A 160 1.73 2.82 -4.70
C GLY A 160 1.24 2.80 -6.14
N THR A 161 1.73 3.69 -7.01
CA THR A 161 1.34 3.81 -8.42
C THR A 161 1.67 2.55 -9.23
N PHE A 162 2.76 1.85 -8.92
CA PHE A 162 3.17 0.62 -9.58
C PHE A 162 2.99 -0.60 -8.64
N SER A 163 1.82 -0.73 -8.04
CA SER A 163 1.44 -1.81 -7.14
C SER A 163 0.08 -2.41 -7.54
N ASP A 164 -0.45 -3.34 -6.75
CA ASP A 164 -1.84 -3.82 -6.93
C ASP A 164 -2.89 -2.74 -6.57
N GLY A 165 -2.48 -1.65 -5.92
CA GLY A 165 -3.43 -0.60 -5.53
C GLY A 165 -4.40 -1.04 -4.43
N LYS A 166 -3.98 -1.93 -3.52
CA LYS A 166 -4.80 -2.35 -2.38
C LYS A 166 -5.04 -1.20 -1.42
N LEU A 167 -6.29 -1.06 -1.01
CA LEU A 167 -6.75 0.01 -0.11
C LEU A 167 -7.19 -0.49 1.27
N ASN A 168 -7.06 -1.78 1.54
CA ASN A 168 -7.40 -2.29 2.87
C ASN A 168 -6.28 -1.98 3.88
N THR A 169 -6.67 -1.59 5.09
CA THR A 169 -5.77 -1.32 6.21
C THR A 169 -6.27 -2.00 7.48
N LEU A 170 -5.35 -2.34 8.39
CA LEU A 170 -5.65 -2.84 9.73
C LEU A 170 -5.60 -1.73 10.78
N VAL A 171 -5.30 -0.50 10.40
CA VAL A 171 -5.26 0.64 11.31
C VAL A 171 -6.65 0.88 11.87
N LYS A 172 -6.76 0.88 13.21
CA LYS A 172 -8.02 1.26 13.89
C LYS A 172 -8.25 2.75 13.73
N ASP A 173 -9.39 3.11 13.18
CA ASP A 173 -9.74 4.50 12.86
C ASP A 173 -11.09 4.88 13.48
N LYS A 174 -11.04 5.72 14.50
CA LYS A 174 -12.23 6.26 15.18
C LYS A 174 -12.74 7.55 14.55
N LEU A 175 -11.95 8.21 13.70
CA LEU A 175 -12.25 9.51 13.12
C LEU A 175 -12.65 9.43 11.64
N MET A 176 -12.92 8.24 11.13
CA MET A 176 -13.38 8.01 9.74
C MET A 176 -12.40 8.48 8.65
N ARG A 177 -11.09 8.62 8.95
CA ARG A 177 -10.06 8.98 7.96
C ARG A 177 -9.94 7.94 6.85
N ASN A 178 -10.04 6.64 7.19
CA ASN A 178 -10.05 5.57 6.18
C ASN A 178 -11.20 5.78 5.18
N ARG A 179 -12.40 6.07 5.68
CA ARG A 179 -13.57 6.35 4.83
C ARG A 179 -13.32 7.58 3.96
N LYS A 180 -12.78 8.67 4.54
CA LYS A 180 -12.45 9.90 3.79
C LYS A 180 -11.40 9.67 2.71
N VAL A 181 -10.40 8.80 2.93
CA VAL A 181 -9.43 8.39 1.89
C VAL A 181 -10.15 7.77 0.70
N LEU A 182 -11.05 6.81 0.93
CA LEU A 182 -11.79 6.14 -0.13
C LEU A 182 -12.73 7.12 -0.87
N GLU A 183 -13.38 8.02 -0.16
CA GLU A 183 -14.24 9.07 -0.72
C GLU A 183 -13.45 10.01 -1.64
N ILE A 184 -12.29 10.49 -1.21
CA ILE A 184 -11.41 11.33 -2.03
C ILE A 184 -10.96 10.58 -3.30
N PHE A 185 -10.63 9.29 -3.21
CA PHE A 185 -10.29 8.52 -4.39
C PHE A 185 -11.46 8.42 -5.37
N VAL A 186 -12.69 8.19 -4.89
CA VAL A 186 -13.89 8.13 -5.74
C VAL A 186 -14.21 9.50 -6.34
N GLU A 187 -14.12 10.58 -5.57
CA GLU A 187 -14.25 11.96 -6.05
C GLU A 187 -13.31 12.26 -7.23
N HIS A 188 -12.16 11.57 -7.29
CA HIS A 188 -11.14 11.74 -8.34
C HIS A 188 -11.13 10.63 -9.41
N GLY A 189 -12.19 9.81 -9.48
CA GLY A 189 -12.40 8.86 -10.56
C GLY A 189 -12.06 7.41 -10.26
N ALA A 190 -11.80 7.04 -9.00
CA ALA A 190 -11.74 5.64 -8.62
C ALA A 190 -13.14 5.00 -8.66
N PRO A 191 -13.25 3.67 -8.91
CA PRO A 191 -14.53 2.96 -8.91
C PRO A 191 -15.24 3.05 -7.57
N GLU A 192 -16.56 3.28 -7.57
CA GLU A 192 -17.38 3.41 -6.34
C GLU A 192 -17.34 2.16 -5.45
N GLU A 193 -17.08 1.01 -6.03
CA GLU A 193 -17.00 -0.28 -5.32
C GLU A 193 -15.95 -0.29 -4.21
N ILE A 194 -14.92 0.54 -4.31
CA ILE A 194 -13.91 0.65 -3.25
C ILE A 194 -14.49 1.14 -1.93
N LEU A 195 -15.61 1.85 -1.96
CA LEU A 195 -16.29 2.36 -0.77
C LEU A 195 -16.91 1.26 0.09
N TYR A 196 -17.18 0.08 -0.48
CA TYR A 196 -17.87 -0.99 0.22
C TYR A 196 -17.22 -2.37 0.11
N GLN A 197 -16.36 -2.63 -0.84
CA GLN A 197 -15.62 -3.89 -0.91
C GLN A 197 -14.73 -4.08 0.32
N GLN A 198 -14.74 -5.26 0.93
CA GLN A 198 -13.90 -5.56 2.09
C GLN A 198 -12.41 -5.59 1.76
N LYS A 199 -12.06 -5.90 0.52
CA LYS A 199 -10.69 -5.89 -0.01
C LYS A 199 -10.62 -4.99 -1.24
N PRO A 200 -10.80 -3.67 -1.07
CA PRO A 200 -10.84 -2.74 -2.18
C PRO A 200 -9.46 -2.60 -2.83
N HIS A 201 -9.46 -2.44 -4.15
CA HIS A 201 -8.25 -2.16 -4.92
C HIS A 201 -8.59 -1.24 -6.10
N ILE A 202 -7.60 -0.53 -6.60
CA ILE A 202 -7.77 0.37 -7.75
C ILE A 202 -7.06 -0.20 -8.99
N GLY A 203 -5.86 -0.76 -8.84
CA GLY A 203 -4.99 -1.16 -9.94
C GLY A 203 -4.13 0.00 -10.46
N THR A 204 -2.97 -0.34 -11.02
CA THR A 204 -1.98 0.64 -11.49
C THR A 204 -2.53 1.59 -12.57
N ASP A 205 -3.28 1.07 -13.51
CA ASP A 205 -3.85 1.78 -14.67
C ASP A 205 -4.87 2.85 -14.26
N VAL A 206 -5.77 2.54 -13.35
CA VAL A 206 -6.79 3.47 -12.86
C VAL A 206 -6.18 4.48 -11.87
N LEU A 207 -5.30 4.02 -10.99
CA LEU A 207 -4.69 4.88 -9.96
C LEU A 207 -3.90 6.06 -10.55
N LYS A 208 -3.24 5.88 -11.70
CA LYS A 208 -2.55 6.97 -12.41
C LYS A 208 -3.49 8.15 -12.70
N ASN A 209 -4.67 7.87 -13.23
CA ASN A 209 -5.67 8.91 -13.57
C ASN A 209 -6.19 9.61 -12.30
N VAL A 210 -6.43 8.85 -11.23
CA VAL A 210 -6.87 9.38 -9.94
C VAL A 210 -5.83 10.36 -9.37
N ILE A 211 -4.55 10.01 -9.42
CA ILE A 211 -3.43 10.85 -8.95
C ILE A 211 -3.36 12.16 -9.73
N VAL A 212 -3.47 12.11 -11.07
CA VAL A 212 -3.51 13.32 -11.93
C VAL A 212 -4.70 14.21 -11.56
N SER A 213 -5.87 13.63 -11.31
CA SER A 213 -7.06 14.36 -10.90
C SER A 213 -6.87 15.05 -9.54
N MET A 214 -6.28 14.36 -8.56
CA MET A 214 -5.96 14.93 -7.24
C MET A 214 -4.96 16.10 -7.37
N ARG A 215 -3.91 15.97 -8.19
CA ARG A 215 -2.97 17.07 -8.46
C ARG A 215 -3.67 18.30 -9.02
N LYS A 216 -4.56 18.11 -10.00
CA LYS A 216 -5.35 19.23 -10.59
C LYS A 216 -6.14 19.95 -9.51
N SER A 217 -6.83 19.24 -8.64
CA SER A 217 -7.57 19.86 -7.53
C SER A 217 -6.66 20.60 -6.56
N ILE A 218 -5.47 20.09 -6.23
CA ILE A 218 -4.49 20.81 -5.41
C ILE A 218 -4.13 22.15 -6.06
N LEU A 219 -3.87 22.17 -7.37
CA LEU A 219 -3.55 23.39 -8.11
C LEU A 219 -4.74 24.35 -8.16
N GLU A 220 -5.95 23.87 -8.40
CA GLU A 220 -7.18 24.65 -8.42
C GLU A 220 -7.48 25.32 -7.07
N TYR A 221 -7.16 24.66 -5.96
CA TYR A 221 -7.25 25.23 -4.60
C TYR A 221 -6.06 26.15 -4.23
N GLY A 222 -5.19 26.51 -5.19
CA GLY A 222 -4.07 27.43 -4.99
C GLY A 222 -2.82 26.80 -4.40
N GLY A 223 -2.73 25.48 -4.31
CA GLY A 223 -1.50 24.77 -4.02
C GLY A 223 -0.53 24.80 -5.19
N GLU A 224 0.67 24.26 -4.99
CA GLU A 224 1.73 24.18 -5.99
C GLU A 224 2.32 22.76 -5.96
N VAL A 225 2.61 22.17 -7.13
CA VAL A 225 3.27 20.87 -7.25
C VAL A 225 4.45 21.00 -8.19
N ARG A 226 5.64 20.68 -7.69
CA ARG A 226 6.92 20.76 -8.45
C ARG A 226 7.53 19.37 -8.55
N PHE A 227 7.76 18.95 -9.78
CA PHE A 227 8.48 17.72 -10.10
C PHE A 227 9.97 17.98 -10.29
N ASP A 228 10.77 16.92 -10.32
CA ASP A 228 12.23 16.95 -10.45
C ASP A 228 12.88 17.89 -9.38
N SER A 229 12.23 17.96 -8.21
CA SER A 229 12.54 18.86 -7.09
C SER A 229 12.85 18.06 -5.84
N CYS A 230 14.14 17.78 -5.63
CA CYS A 230 14.62 16.98 -4.51
C CYS A 230 15.08 17.88 -3.36
N MET A 231 14.50 17.69 -2.16
CA MET A 231 15.03 18.31 -0.94
C MET A 231 16.43 17.72 -0.64
N THR A 232 17.43 18.58 -0.53
CA THR A 232 18.84 18.19 -0.37
C THR A 232 19.43 18.55 0.98
N ASP A 233 18.86 19.52 1.70
CA ASP A 233 19.26 19.87 3.06
C ASP A 233 18.16 20.62 3.82
N LEU A 234 18.32 20.73 5.15
CA LEU A 234 17.48 21.52 6.07
C LEU A 234 18.25 22.73 6.61
N ASP A 235 17.59 23.87 6.71
CA ASP A 235 18.04 25.00 7.52
C ASP A 235 17.29 24.98 8.87
N VAL A 236 18.01 24.66 9.93
CA VAL A 236 17.49 24.57 11.30
C VAL A 236 18.17 25.61 12.15
N ARG A 237 17.39 26.54 12.77
CA ARG A 237 17.89 27.61 13.65
C ARG A 237 17.20 27.52 15.00
N ASP A 238 17.95 27.49 16.07
CA ASP A 238 17.44 27.43 17.45
C ASP A 238 16.42 26.29 17.68
N GLY A 239 16.67 25.12 17.05
CA GLY A 239 15.81 23.95 17.15
C GLY A 239 14.46 24.07 16.40
N ALA A 240 14.35 25.06 15.51
CA ALA A 240 13.18 25.24 14.66
C ALA A 240 13.55 25.27 13.18
N LEU A 241 12.66 24.80 12.33
CA LEU A 241 12.80 24.88 10.89
C LEU A 241 12.78 26.34 10.43
N ALA A 242 13.72 26.74 9.59
CA ALA A 242 13.79 28.04 8.93
C ALA A 242 13.64 27.94 7.40
N GLY A 243 14.00 26.79 6.83
CA GLY A 243 13.87 26.55 5.39
C GLY A 243 14.50 25.23 4.94
N ILE A 244 14.46 25.03 3.65
CA ILE A 244 15.04 23.86 2.99
C ILE A 244 15.85 24.26 1.75
N TRP A 245 16.79 23.40 1.40
CA TRP A 245 17.49 23.47 0.11
C TRP A 245 16.91 22.44 -0.87
N VAL A 246 16.66 22.87 -2.10
CA VAL A 246 16.14 22.04 -3.19
C VAL A 246 17.21 21.97 -4.30
N ASN A 247 17.47 20.76 -4.77
CA ASN A 247 18.47 20.49 -5.83
C ASN A 247 19.84 21.16 -5.58
N GLN A 248 20.22 21.36 -4.30
CA GLN A 248 21.46 22.01 -3.84
C GLN A 248 21.60 23.51 -4.17
N THR A 249 20.67 24.11 -4.86
CA THR A 249 20.80 25.48 -5.41
C THR A 249 19.67 26.42 -5.01
N GLU A 250 18.45 25.93 -4.85
CA GLU A 250 17.28 26.75 -4.50
C GLU A 250 17.02 26.68 -3.00
N TYR A 251 16.85 27.83 -2.36
CA TYR A 251 16.42 27.93 -0.97
C TYR A 251 14.94 28.29 -0.89
N ILE A 252 14.17 27.52 -0.14
CA ILE A 252 12.76 27.80 0.16
C ILE A 252 12.63 28.03 1.65
N ALA A 253 12.28 29.27 2.05
CA ALA A 253 11.97 29.60 3.43
C ALA A 253 10.65 28.92 3.82
N CYS A 254 10.64 28.16 4.90
CA CYS A 254 9.45 27.52 5.44
C CYS A 254 9.60 27.27 6.94
N ASP A 255 8.48 27.36 7.67
CA ASP A 255 8.36 27.08 9.10
C ASP A 255 7.45 25.87 9.38
N THR A 256 6.94 25.25 8.33
CA THR A 256 6.12 24.04 8.37
C THR A 256 6.49 23.12 7.22
N LEU A 257 7.04 21.93 7.56
CA LEU A 257 7.53 20.93 6.61
C LEU A 257 6.97 19.55 6.92
N VAL A 258 6.31 18.92 5.97
CA VAL A 258 5.86 17.53 6.07
C VAL A 258 6.82 16.62 5.29
N LEU A 259 7.41 15.63 5.97
CA LEU A 259 8.32 14.66 5.36
C LEU A 259 7.55 13.39 4.95
N ALA A 260 7.05 13.35 3.72
CA ALA A 260 6.32 12.21 3.14
C ALA A 260 7.15 11.46 2.08
N THR A 261 8.44 11.25 2.35
CA THR A 261 9.48 10.84 1.40
C THR A 261 9.42 9.38 0.94
N GLY A 262 8.56 8.55 1.55
CA GLY A 262 8.54 7.10 1.29
C GLY A 262 9.75 6.35 1.88
N HIS A 263 9.67 5.00 1.88
CA HIS A 263 10.67 4.15 2.56
C HIS A 263 11.97 3.95 1.77
N SER A 264 12.04 4.39 0.50
CA SER A 264 13.21 4.19 -0.37
C SER A 264 14.14 5.41 -0.45
N ALA A 265 13.81 6.54 0.18
CA ALA A 265 14.58 7.80 0.13
C ALA A 265 15.81 7.77 1.07
N ARG A 266 16.72 6.82 0.84
CA ARG A 266 17.85 6.50 1.72
C ARG A 266 18.88 7.62 1.83
N ASP A 267 19.10 8.36 0.76
CA ASP A 267 19.91 9.58 0.71
C ASP A 267 19.32 10.69 1.60
N THR A 268 18.00 10.87 1.51
CA THR A 268 17.27 11.80 2.37
C THR A 268 17.35 11.36 3.84
N PHE A 269 17.25 10.07 4.16
CA PHE A 269 17.44 9.58 5.53
C PHE A 269 18.82 9.90 6.07
N ALA A 270 19.88 9.70 5.27
CA ALA A 270 21.24 10.01 5.67
C ALA A 270 21.42 11.52 5.93
N MET A 271 20.81 12.37 5.13
CA MET A 271 20.82 13.82 5.32
C MET A 271 20.05 14.23 6.58
N LEU A 272 18.81 13.73 6.74
CA LEU A 272 17.93 14.03 7.87
C LEU A 272 18.49 13.58 9.22
N GLY A 273 19.26 12.49 9.27
CA GLY A 273 19.89 11.99 10.50
C GLY A 273 20.90 12.94 11.15
N LYS A 274 21.29 14.01 10.46
CA LYS A 274 22.09 15.10 11.04
C LYS A 274 21.25 16.05 11.90
N HIS A 275 19.93 16.05 11.71
CA HIS A 275 19.00 17.04 12.27
C HIS A 275 17.93 16.43 13.17
N ILE A 276 17.39 15.27 12.79
CA ILE A 276 16.28 14.65 13.49
C ILE A 276 16.64 13.31 14.12
N HIS A 277 15.95 12.99 15.22
CA HIS A 277 16.12 11.70 15.89
C HIS A 277 15.44 10.59 15.11
N MET A 278 16.20 9.52 14.82
CA MET A 278 15.71 8.33 14.14
C MET A 278 16.16 7.06 14.88
N GLU A 279 15.32 6.03 14.80
CA GLU A 279 15.56 4.73 15.44
C GLU A 279 15.52 3.61 14.39
N PRO A 280 16.34 2.54 14.55
CA PRO A 280 16.22 1.35 13.72
C PRO A 280 14.88 0.66 14.00
N LYS A 281 14.27 0.10 12.95
CA LYS A 281 12.95 -0.54 13.03
C LYS A 281 13.00 -1.91 12.39
N SER A 282 12.37 -2.91 13.03
CA SER A 282 12.14 -4.24 12.44
C SER A 282 11.29 -4.15 11.17
N PHE A 283 11.61 -5.00 10.20
CA PHE A 283 10.84 -5.17 8.96
C PHE A 283 10.87 -6.64 8.51
N ALA A 284 10.60 -6.94 7.26
CA ALA A 284 10.69 -8.29 6.75
C ALA A 284 11.26 -8.28 5.33
N VAL A 285 11.95 -9.34 4.95
CA VAL A 285 12.55 -9.52 3.62
C VAL A 285 12.36 -10.95 3.15
N GLY A 286 12.45 -11.18 1.84
CA GLY A 286 12.33 -12.52 1.30
C GLY A 286 12.31 -12.54 -0.22
N VAL A 287 11.42 -13.33 -0.77
CA VAL A 287 11.27 -13.53 -2.22
C VAL A 287 9.81 -13.30 -2.64
N ARG A 288 9.57 -13.08 -3.93
CA ARG A 288 8.25 -13.24 -4.51
C ARG A 288 8.06 -14.66 -5.01
N ILE A 289 6.90 -15.24 -4.73
CA ILE A 289 6.49 -16.52 -5.26
C ILE A 289 5.37 -16.33 -6.29
N GLU A 290 5.47 -17.01 -7.44
CA GLU A 290 4.41 -17.03 -8.45
C GLU A 290 3.80 -18.43 -8.58
N HIS A 291 2.48 -18.43 -8.76
CA HIS A 291 1.67 -19.60 -9.06
C HIS A 291 0.63 -19.28 -10.14
N PRO A 292 0.12 -20.27 -10.88
CA PRO A 292 -1.02 -20.06 -11.76
C PRO A 292 -2.22 -19.50 -10.99
N GLN A 293 -2.82 -18.41 -11.48
CA GLN A 293 -3.98 -17.79 -10.82
C GLN A 293 -5.16 -18.76 -10.71
N GLU A 294 -5.37 -19.61 -11.70
CA GLU A 294 -6.42 -20.63 -11.70
C GLU A 294 -6.29 -21.61 -10.52
N MET A 295 -5.06 -22.03 -10.18
CA MET A 295 -4.79 -22.87 -9.02
C MET A 295 -5.25 -22.18 -7.72
N ILE A 296 -4.95 -20.90 -7.59
CA ILE A 296 -5.39 -20.10 -6.42
C ILE A 296 -6.91 -19.95 -6.41
N ASN A 297 -7.54 -19.66 -7.56
CA ASN A 297 -9.00 -19.58 -7.69
C ASN A 297 -9.66 -20.90 -7.25
N PHE A 298 -9.17 -22.02 -7.77
CA PHE A 298 -9.69 -23.34 -7.42
C PHE A 298 -9.57 -23.61 -5.91
N SER A 299 -8.40 -23.32 -5.35
CA SER A 299 -8.17 -23.48 -3.90
C SER A 299 -9.09 -22.60 -3.06
N GLN A 300 -9.40 -21.37 -3.48
CA GLN A 300 -10.21 -20.42 -2.70
C GLN A 300 -11.72 -20.57 -2.95
N TYR A 301 -12.12 -20.87 -4.19
CA TYR A 301 -13.52 -20.85 -4.63
C TYR A 301 -14.08 -22.25 -4.98
N GLY A 302 -13.21 -23.26 -5.15
CA GLY A 302 -13.64 -24.59 -5.64
C GLY A 302 -13.85 -24.64 -7.14
N ALA A 303 -13.50 -23.59 -7.88
CA ALA A 303 -13.55 -23.50 -9.33
C ALA A 303 -12.41 -22.62 -9.86
N ALA A 304 -11.92 -22.90 -11.06
CA ALA A 304 -10.84 -22.13 -11.69
C ALA A 304 -11.28 -20.70 -12.02
N HIS A 305 -12.54 -20.51 -12.36
CA HIS A 305 -13.12 -19.21 -12.66
C HIS A 305 -14.52 -19.07 -12.09
N VAL A 306 -14.78 -17.94 -11.43
CA VAL A 306 -16.12 -17.52 -10.97
C VAL A 306 -16.30 -16.06 -11.40
N SER A 307 -17.10 -15.84 -12.45
CA SER A 307 -17.25 -14.54 -13.11
C SER A 307 -17.60 -13.38 -12.18
N SER A 308 -18.38 -13.65 -11.14
CA SER A 308 -18.83 -12.64 -10.16
C SER A 308 -17.81 -12.32 -9.05
N LEU A 309 -16.70 -13.06 -8.94
CA LEU A 309 -15.75 -12.94 -7.82
C LEU A 309 -14.39 -12.35 -8.19
N GLY A 310 -14.03 -12.38 -9.48
CA GLY A 310 -12.69 -12.00 -9.95
C GLY A 310 -11.57 -12.92 -9.43
N ALA A 311 -10.33 -12.48 -9.59
CA ALA A 311 -9.15 -13.24 -9.19
C ALA A 311 -9.04 -13.40 -7.67
N ALA A 312 -8.88 -14.64 -7.21
CA ALA A 312 -8.80 -14.97 -5.79
C ALA A 312 -7.48 -14.48 -5.16
N SER A 313 -7.59 -14.03 -3.92
CA SER A 313 -6.44 -13.63 -3.11
C SER A 313 -6.30 -14.52 -1.87
N TYR A 314 -5.09 -14.57 -1.31
CA TYR A 314 -4.82 -15.30 -0.07
C TYR A 314 -4.01 -14.48 0.93
N LYS A 315 -4.02 -14.93 2.19
CA LYS A 315 -3.13 -14.48 3.26
C LYS A 315 -2.68 -15.69 4.05
N LEU A 316 -1.36 -15.89 4.14
CA LEU A 316 -0.74 -17.04 4.78
C LEU A 316 0.26 -16.56 5.84
N THR A 317 0.35 -17.31 6.93
CA THR A 317 1.31 -17.06 8.02
C THR A 317 1.79 -18.39 8.55
N HIS A 318 3.08 -18.44 8.90
CA HIS A 318 3.74 -19.57 9.53
C HIS A 318 4.77 -19.06 10.54
N GLN A 319 4.93 -19.79 11.63
CA GLN A 319 6.00 -19.56 12.61
C GLN A 319 7.03 -20.66 12.41
N ALA A 320 8.23 -20.31 11.95
CA ALA A 320 9.29 -21.24 11.69
C ALA A 320 9.95 -21.73 13.01
N GLU A 321 10.56 -22.90 12.98
CA GLU A 321 11.24 -23.52 14.14
C GLU A 321 12.35 -22.64 14.70
N ASN A 322 13.02 -21.86 13.86
CA ASN A 322 14.03 -20.88 14.28
C ASN A 322 13.46 -19.61 14.94
N GLY A 323 12.16 -19.59 15.24
CA GLY A 323 11.47 -18.48 15.90
C GLY A 323 11.09 -17.32 14.99
N ARG A 324 11.33 -17.39 13.67
CA ARG A 324 10.98 -16.33 12.73
C ARG A 324 9.57 -16.48 12.18
N GLY A 325 8.85 -15.37 12.13
CA GLY A 325 7.56 -15.31 11.44
C GLY A 325 7.76 -15.24 9.93
N VAL A 326 7.06 -16.11 9.18
CA VAL A 326 7.01 -16.10 7.71
C VAL A 326 5.57 -15.81 7.28
N TYR A 327 5.38 -14.88 6.36
CA TYR A 327 4.03 -14.53 5.92
C TYR A 327 3.97 -14.04 4.47
N SER A 328 2.81 -14.25 3.85
CA SER A 328 2.50 -13.66 2.57
C SER A 328 2.21 -12.16 2.73
N PHE A 329 2.81 -11.34 1.89
CA PHE A 329 2.63 -9.90 1.92
C PHE A 329 2.40 -9.36 0.51
N CYS A 330 1.63 -8.28 0.38
CA CYS A 330 1.34 -7.64 -0.90
C CYS A 330 1.05 -8.65 -2.03
N MET A 331 0.17 -9.64 -1.75
CA MET A 331 -0.26 -10.64 -2.73
C MET A 331 -1.03 -9.95 -3.86
N CYS A 332 -0.61 -10.16 -5.10
CA CYS A 332 -1.15 -9.57 -6.32
C CYS A 332 -1.85 -10.64 -7.16
N PRO A 333 -3.19 -10.75 -7.09
CA PRO A 333 -3.94 -11.65 -7.94
C PRO A 333 -3.83 -11.20 -9.40
N GLY A 334 -3.71 -12.16 -10.34
CA GLY A 334 -3.61 -11.87 -11.77
C GLY A 334 -2.63 -10.73 -12.08
N GLY A 335 -1.43 -10.78 -11.49
CA GLY A 335 -0.47 -9.70 -11.52
C GLY A 335 0.91 -10.06 -12.05
N PHE A 336 1.84 -9.16 -11.88
CA PHE A 336 3.22 -9.26 -12.37
C PHE A 336 4.20 -9.06 -11.23
N VAL A 337 5.34 -9.76 -11.28
CA VAL A 337 6.53 -9.40 -10.51
C VAL A 337 7.31 -8.36 -11.29
N VAL A 338 7.66 -7.25 -10.65
CA VAL A 338 8.31 -6.12 -11.31
C VAL A 338 9.71 -5.87 -10.74
N ASN A 339 10.65 -5.48 -11.59
CA ASN A 339 11.91 -4.90 -11.13
C ASN A 339 11.62 -3.52 -10.54
N ALA A 340 11.79 -3.41 -9.22
CA ALA A 340 11.52 -2.21 -8.42
C ALA A 340 12.80 -1.56 -7.89
N SER A 341 13.93 -1.77 -8.55
CA SER A 341 15.21 -1.16 -8.20
C SER A 341 15.13 0.37 -8.22
N SER A 342 15.87 1.02 -7.33
CA SER A 342 15.98 2.48 -7.28
C SER A 342 17.40 2.98 -7.01
N GLU A 343 18.37 2.08 -6.84
CA GLU A 343 19.80 2.38 -6.69
C GLU A 343 20.60 1.53 -7.68
N LYS A 344 21.58 2.12 -8.35
CA LYS A 344 22.49 1.41 -9.27
C LYS A 344 23.25 0.31 -8.54
N GLY A 345 23.38 -0.86 -9.18
CA GLY A 345 24.04 -2.02 -8.59
C GLY A 345 23.24 -2.74 -7.52
N GLY A 346 21.99 -2.33 -7.28
CA GLY A 346 21.02 -3.01 -6.43
C GLY A 346 19.83 -3.53 -7.23
N LEU A 347 19.30 -4.70 -6.84
CA LEU A 347 18.09 -5.25 -7.44
C LEU A 347 17.07 -5.60 -6.38
N ALA A 348 15.89 -5.00 -6.50
CA ALA A 348 14.74 -5.31 -5.67
C ALA A 348 13.54 -5.67 -6.57
N VAL A 349 12.67 -6.56 -6.09
CA VAL A 349 11.41 -6.89 -6.76
C VAL A 349 10.22 -6.41 -5.94
N ASN A 350 9.11 -6.16 -6.62
CA ASN A 350 7.80 -5.93 -6.02
C ASN A 350 6.73 -6.59 -6.90
N GLY A 351 5.46 -6.49 -6.51
CA GLY A 351 4.34 -6.97 -7.31
C GLY A 351 3.39 -5.84 -7.69
N MET A 352 2.81 -5.95 -8.87
CA MET A 352 1.75 -5.06 -9.33
C MET A 352 0.63 -5.84 -10.02
N SER A 353 -0.54 -5.23 -10.09
CA SER A 353 -1.65 -5.71 -10.93
C SER A 353 -2.34 -4.52 -11.60
N TYR A 354 -2.89 -4.76 -12.77
CA TYR A 354 -3.89 -3.88 -13.36
C TYR A 354 -5.24 -4.04 -12.65
N HIS A 355 -6.17 -3.14 -12.91
CA HIS A 355 -7.50 -3.19 -12.30
C HIS A 355 -8.22 -4.52 -12.58
N ALA A 356 -8.13 -5.02 -13.81
CA ALA A 356 -8.75 -6.28 -14.22
C ALA A 356 -8.19 -7.53 -13.52
N ARG A 357 -6.93 -7.51 -13.04
CA ARG A 357 -6.27 -8.66 -12.40
C ARG A 357 -6.33 -9.93 -13.25
N ASP A 358 -6.08 -9.81 -14.55
CA ASP A 358 -6.29 -10.82 -15.58
C ASP A 358 -5.01 -11.49 -16.10
N SER A 359 -3.86 -11.22 -15.47
CA SER A 359 -2.63 -11.95 -15.77
C SER A 359 -2.72 -13.41 -15.34
N LYS A 360 -1.95 -14.26 -16.00
CA LYS A 360 -1.97 -15.72 -15.79
C LYS A 360 -1.56 -16.15 -14.38
N ASN A 361 -0.70 -15.38 -13.71
CA ASN A 361 -0.17 -15.74 -12.40
C ASN A 361 -0.72 -14.86 -11.28
N ALA A 362 -0.89 -15.48 -10.13
CA ALA A 362 -0.91 -14.84 -8.83
C ALA A 362 0.52 -14.74 -8.31
N ASN A 363 0.91 -13.61 -7.72
CA ASN A 363 2.19 -13.53 -7.01
C ASN A 363 2.05 -12.91 -5.62
N SER A 364 2.97 -13.24 -4.73
CA SER A 364 3.03 -12.70 -3.37
C SER A 364 4.46 -12.62 -2.89
N ALA A 365 4.82 -11.59 -2.15
CA ALA A 365 6.00 -11.68 -1.32
C ALA A 365 5.80 -12.76 -0.26
N LEU A 366 6.79 -13.62 -0.08
CA LEU A 366 6.99 -14.47 1.09
C LEU A 366 8.16 -13.89 1.87
N ILE A 367 7.86 -13.31 3.01
CA ILE A 367 8.81 -12.51 3.78
C ILE A 367 8.97 -13.04 5.19
N VAL A 368 10.20 -12.95 5.65
CA VAL A 368 10.67 -13.41 6.96
C VAL A 368 11.02 -12.19 7.80
N THR A 369 10.58 -12.16 9.04
CA THR A 369 10.86 -11.06 9.97
C THR A 369 12.35 -10.92 10.24
N VAL A 370 12.85 -9.68 10.15
CA VAL A 370 14.19 -9.27 10.57
C VAL A 370 14.11 -8.14 11.58
N THR A 371 15.07 -8.12 12.49
CA THR A 371 15.11 -7.19 13.62
C THR A 371 16.46 -6.45 13.63
N PRO A 372 16.64 -5.41 14.43
CA PRO A 372 17.92 -4.71 14.54
C PRO A 372 19.13 -5.62 14.89
N GLN A 373 18.90 -6.81 15.48
CA GLN A 373 19.95 -7.81 15.74
C GLN A 373 20.49 -8.47 14.47
N ASP A 374 19.74 -8.41 13.37
CA ASP A 374 20.16 -8.94 12.06
C ASP A 374 20.95 -7.90 11.23
N PHE A 375 20.97 -6.63 11.65
CA PHE A 375 21.56 -5.54 10.90
C PHE A 375 23.09 -5.51 11.08
N PRO A 376 23.84 -4.98 10.09
CA PRO A 376 25.29 -4.89 10.18
C PRO A 376 25.79 -4.01 11.33
N ASP A 377 24.98 -3.03 11.75
CA ASP A 377 25.26 -2.13 12.85
C ASP A 377 23.96 -1.68 13.54
N ALA A 378 24.09 -1.12 14.75
CA ALA A 378 22.96 -0.67 15.57
C ALA A 378 22.45 0.76 15.23
N SER A 379 23.00 1.40 14.20
CA SER A 379 22.56 2.75 13.80
C SER A 379 21.16 2.73 13.19
N TYR A 380 20.52 3.89 13.10
CA TYR A 380 19.25 4.04 12.39
C TYR A 380 19.34 3.63 10.91
N MET A 381 20.55 3.67 10.32
CA MET A 381 20.83 3.23 8.95
C MET A 381 21.17 1.74 8.83
N GLY A 382 21.34 1.01 9.92
CA GLY A 382 21.69 -0.42 9.90
C GLY A 382 20.73 -1.27 9.09
N GLY A 383 19.41 -0.99 9.18
CA GLY A 383 18.40 -1.64 8.36
C GLY A 383 18.52 -1.33 6.86
N VAL A 384 18.88 -0.09 6.51
CA VAL A 384 19.17 0.30 5.10
C VAL A 384 20.41 -0.44 4.59
N ALA A 385 21.46 -0.54 5.40
CA ALA A 385 22.68 -1.28 5.05
C ALA A 385 22.38 -2.78 4.82
N PHE A 386 21.51 -3.37 5.66
CA PHE A 386 21.04 -4.74 5.49
C PHE A 386 20.29 -4.92 4.16
N GLN A 387 19.34 -4.04 3.84
CA GLN A 387 18.61 -4.09 2.57
C GLN A 387 19.55 -3.97 1.36
N ARG A 388 20.49 -3.00 1.37
CA ARG A 388 21.46 -2.82 0.29
C ARG A 388 22.33 -4.05 0.07
N ARG A 389 22.76 -4.72 1.15
CA ARG A 389 23.54 -5.97 1.05
C ARG A 389 22.76 -7.05 0.28
N LEU A 390 21.48 -7.23 0.57
CA LEU A 390 20.63 -8.19 -0.13
C LEU A 390 20.40 -7.78 -1.60
N GLU A 391 20.10 -6.51 -1.84
CA GLU A 391 19.86 -5.98 -3.18
C GLU A 391 21.10 -6.09 -4.07
N GLN A 392 22.29 -5.83 -3.54
CA GLN A 392 23.56 -6.01 -4.25
C GLN A 392 23.86 -7.49 -4.49
N ALA A 393 23.55 -8.39 -3.56
CA ALA A 393 23.67 -9.83 -3.76
C ALA A 393 22.74 -10.31 -4.87
N ALA A 394 21.49 -9.86 -4.88
CA ALA A 394 20.52 -10.19 -5.93
C ALA A 394 20.97 -9.66 -7.31
N TYR A 395 21.48 -8.42 -7.36
CA TYR A 395 22.01 -7.82 -8.59
C TYR A 395 23.17 -8.67 -9.19
N ARG A 396 24.11 -9.09 -8.34
CA ARG A 396 25.23 -9.95 -8.77
C ARG A 396 24.75 -11.33 -9.20
N ALA A 397 23.91 -11.99 -8.40
CA ALA A 397 23.41 -13.34 -8.68
C ALA A 397 22.63 -13.41 -10.00
N GLY A 398 21.78 -12.42 -10.27
CA GLY A 398 20.99 -12.33 -11.49
C GLY A 398 21.71 -11.67 -12.68
N ASN A 399 22.98 -11.27 -12.53
CA ASN A 399 23.71 -10.51 -13.54
C ASN A 399 22.89 -9.30 -14.03
N SER A 400 22.50 -8.42 -13.13
CA SER A 400 21.62 -7.25 -13.29
C SER A 400 20.15 -7.54 -13.67
N LYS A 401 19.77 -8.81 -13.85
CA LYS A 401 18.40 -9.26 -14.11
C LYS A 401 17.76 -9.81 -12.84
N ILE A 402 16.45 -9.95 -12.82
CA ILE A 402 15.72 -10.53 -11.68
C ILE A 402 16.18 -11.97 -11.45
N PRO A 403 16.82 -12.31 -10.29
CA PRO A 403 17.16 -13.69 -9.96
C PRO A 403 15.88 -14.53 -9.83
N LEU A 404 15.82 -15.64 -10.56
CA LEU A 404 14.71 -16.58 -10.57
C LEU A 404 15.22 -17.98 -10.26
N GLN A 405 14.50 -18.71 -9.41
CA GLN A 405 14.76 -20.10 -9.05
C GLN A 405 13.45 -20.85 -8.88
N LEU A 406 13.37 -22.10 -9.30
CA LEU A 406 12.24 -22.98 -9.00
C LEU A 406 12.29 -23.38 -7.52
N PHE A 407 11.15 -23.54 -6.87
CA PHE A 407 11.10 -23.90 -5.45
C PHE A 407 11.80 -25.25 -5.17
N GLY A 408 11.62 -26.26 -6.02
CA GLY A 408 12.31 -27.53 -5.87
C GLY A 408 13.84 -27.39 -5.86
N ASP A 409 14.38 -26.59 -6.78
CA ASP A 409 15.82 -26.32 -6.86
C ASP A 409 16.32 -25.45 -5.71
N PHE A 410 15.51 -24.48 -5.26
CA PHE A 410 15.81 -23.64 -4.09
C PHE A 410 15.98 -24.50 -2.82
N LYS A 411 15.06 -25.44 -2.60
CA LYS A 411 15.09 -26.38 -1.47
C LYS A 411 16.36 -27.25 -1.48
N GLU A 412 16.82 -27.64 -2.67
CA GLU A 412 17.99 -28.47 -2.85
C GLU A 412 19.31 -27.68 -2.99
N GLY A 413 19.24 -26.34 -2.97
CA GLY A 413 20.42 -25.48 -3.07
C GLY A 413 21.11 -25.51 -4.44
N ARG A 414 20.38 -25.74 -5.52
CA ARG A 414 20.92 -25.79 -6.89
C ARG A 414 20.28 -24.75 -7.80
N ILE A 415 21.04 -24.26 -8.77
CA ILE A 415 20.53 -23.32 -9.78
C ILE A 415 19.57 -24.04 -10.72
N SER A 416 18.42 -23.43 -11.00
CA SER A 416 17.48 -23.95 -12.01
C SER A 416 18.06 -23.86 -13.42
N THR A 417 17.80 -24.86 -14.24
CA THR A 417 18.30 -24.93 -15.63
C THR A 417 17.20 -24.71 -16.66
N GLY A 418 15.96 -24.68 -16.26
CA GLY A 418 14.79 -24.46 -17.12
C GLY A 418 13.52 -24.22 -16.33
N LEU A 419 12.47 -23.79 -17.00
CA LEU A 419 11.14 -23.58 -16.44
C LEU A 419 10.30 -24.85 -16.50
N GLY A 420 9.48 -25.10 -15.47
CA GLY A 420 8.41 -26.09 -15.49
C GLY A 420 7.18 -25.62 -16.28
N GLU A 421 6.00 -26.03 -15.82
CA GLU A 421 4.73 -25.58 -16.39
C GLU A 421 4.47 -24.10 -16.12
N VAL A 422 4.84 -23.63 -14.93
CA VAL A 422 4.66 -22.22 -14.54
C VAL A 422 5.64 -21.35 -15.32
N LYS A 423 5.11 -20.37 -16.05
CA LYS A 423 5.91 -19.39 -16.78
C LYS A 423 5.86 -18.05 -16.06
N PRO A 424 6.98 -17.32 -15.93
CA PRO A 424 7.00 -16.07 -15.18
C PRO A 424 6.16 -14.97 -15.83
N CYS A 425 5.45 -14.22 -15.00
CA CYS A 425 4.78 -12.98 -15.37
C CYS A 425 5.59 -11.81 -14.80
N THR A 426 6.69 -11.44 -15.45
CA THR A 426 7.61 -10.39 -14.97
C THR A 426 7.58 -9.14 -15.84
N LYS A 427 7.85 -7.99 -15.20
CA LYS A 427 8.27 -6.74 -15.84
C LYS A 427 9.74 -6.50 -15.51
N GLY A 428 10.59 -6.59 -16.53
CA GLY A 428 12.04 -6.69 -16.43
C GLY A 428 12.55 -8.10 -16.77
N ALA A 429 13.77 -8.15 -17.28
CA ALA A 429 14.42 -9.43 -17.62
C ALA A 429 14.75 -10.23 -16.36
N TYR A 430 14.71 -11.56 -16.45
CA TYR A 430 15.12 -12.48 -15.39
C TYR A 430 16.29 -13.37 -15.83
N ALA A 431 16.97 -13.96 -14.85
CA ALA A 431 18.00 -14.96 -15.05
C ALA A 431 17.91 -16.03 -13.95
N PHE A 432 18.21 -17.29 -14.30
CA PHE A 432 18.31 -18.35 -13.29
C PHE A 432 19.50 -18.08 -12.37
N ALA A 433 19.27 -18.13 -11.06
CA ALA A 433 20.26 -17.88 -10.04
C ALA A 433 19.93 -18.64 -8.75
N ASP A 434 20.91 -18.82 -7.88
CA ASP A 434 20.72 -19.40 -6.56
C ASP A 434 20.35 -18.32 -5.54
N LEU A 435 19.11 -18.29 -5.12
CA LEU A 435 18.58 -17.36 -4.13
C LEU A 435 19.11 -17.62 -2.70
N ASN A 436 19.68 -18.82 -2.44
CA ASN A 436 20.36 -19.10 -1.18
C ASN A 436 21.65 -18.29 -1.02
N GLN A 437 22.23 -17.79 -2.11
CA GLN A 437 23.37 -16.87 -2.07
C GLN A 437 22.96 -15.41 -1.89
N VAL A 438 21.68 -15.10 -2.05
CA VAL A 438 21.12 -13.76 -1.88
C VAL A 438 20.65 -13.52 -0.45
N LEU A 439 19.95 -14.49 0.13
CA LEU A 439 19.36 -14.42 1.45
C LEU A 439 20.27 -15.07 2.50
N PRO A 440 20.35 -14.52 3.74
CA PRO A 440 20.98 -15.21 4.87
C PRO A 440 20.32 -16.57 5.16
N LYS A 441 21.14 -17.56 5.52
CA LYS A 441 20.72 -18.96 5.76
C LYS A 441 19.49 -19.09 6.69
N PRO A 442 19.39 -18.38 7.84
CA PRO A 442 18.21 -18.50 8.70
C PRO A 442 16.89 -18.05 8.02
N LEU A 443 16.97 -17.21 6.97
CA LEU A 443 15.79 -16.77 6.22
C LEU A 443 15.41 -17.79 5.14
N THR A 444 16.38 -18.39 4.47
CA THR A 444 16.11 -19.44 3.47
C THR A 444 15.55 -20.71 4.14
N GLU A 445 16.08 -21.10 5.30
CA GLU A 445 15.54 -22.21 6.11
C GLU A 445 14.08 -21.97 6.50
N ALA A 446 13.76 -20.76 7.00
CA ALA A 446 12.38 -20.41 7.35
C ALA A 446 11.44 -20.44 6.14
N LEU A 447 11.89 -20.01 4.94
CA LEU A 447 11.12 -20.10 3.71
C LEU A 447 10.89 -21.55 3.26
N CYS A 448 11.93 -22.40 3.31
CA CYS A 448 11.85 -23.83 2.99
C CYS A 448 10.87 -24.58 3.90
N GLU A 449 10.74 -24.17 5.16
CA GLU A 449 9.76 -24.72 6.12
C GLU A 449 8.34 -24.21 5.84
N ALA A 450 8.22 -22.90 5.58
CA ALA A 450 6.92 -22.24 5.46
C ALA A 450 6.17 -22.63 4.18
N ILE A 451 6.85 -22.79 3.04
CA ILE A 451 6.20 -23.06 1.76
C ILE A 451 5.44 -24.41 1.80
N PRO A 452 6.00 -25.54 2.28
CA PRO A 452 5.24 -26.76 2.50
C PRO A 452 4.11 -26.62 3.55
N ALA A 453 4.30 -25.80 4.59
CA ALA A 453 3.24 -25.54 5.54
C ALA A 453 2.05 -24.76 4.92
N PHE A 454 2.32 -23.93 3.93
CA PHE A 454 1.29 -23.21 3.17
C PHE A 454 0.54 -24.12 2.20
N ASP A 455 1.16 -25.17 1.69
CA ASP A 455 0.53 -26.18 0.82
C ASP A 455 -0.65 -26.87 1.51
N ARG A 456 -0.60 -27.06 2.82
CA ARG A 456 -1.73 -27.60 3.61
C ARG A 456 -2.97 -26.68 3.56
N LYS A 457 -2.80 -25.40 3.25
CA LYS A 457 -3.88 -24.40 3.17
C LYS A 457 -4.30 -24.13 1.73
N ILE A 458 -3.35 -24.16 0.81
CA ILE A 458 -3.53 -23.94 -0.63
C ILE A 458 -2.82 -25.09 -1.35
N HIS A 459 -3.57 -26.11 -1.74
CA HIS A 459 -3.00 -27.28 -2.40
C HIS A 459 -2.27 -26.90 -3.70
N GLY A 460 -1.04 -27.38 -3.85
CA GLY A 460 -0.13 -27.04 -4.95
C GLY A 460 0.73 -25.81 -4.66
N PHE A 461 0.67 -25.22 -3.45
CA PHE A 461 1.51 -24.06 -3.11
C PHE A 461 3.01 -24.41 -3.10
N ALA A 462 3.36 -25.63 -2.67
CA ALA A 462 4.73 -26.15 -2.65
C ALA A 462 5.09 -26.97 -3.91
N ARG A 463 4.42 -26.72 -5.05
CA ARG A 463 4.79 -27.35 -6.31
C ARG A 463 6.26 -27.08 -6.66
N GLU A 464 6.96 -28.08 -7.17
CA GLU A 464 8.40 -28.00 -7.43
C GLU A 464 8.77 -26.88 -8.43
N ASP A 465 7.88 -26.56 -9.36
CA ASP A 465 8.04 -25.52 -10.37
C ASP A 465 7.37 -24.17 -10.01
N ALA A 466 6.98 -23.94 -8.74
CA ALA A 466 6.65 -22.60 -8.27
C ALA A 466 7.86 -21.69 -8.44
N LEU A 467 7.65 -20.46 -8.94
CA LEU A 467 8.75 -19.56 -9.25
C LEU A 467 9.06 -18.69 -8.04
N LEU A 468 10.31 -18.67 -7.61
CA LEU A 468 10.83 -17.74 -6.61
C LEU A 468 11.66 -16.66 -7.31
N LEU A 469 11.35 -15.37 -7.02
CA LEU A 469 12.03 -14.23 -7.61
C LEU A 469 12.55 -13.31 -6.48
N GLY A 470 13.80 -12.89 -6.54
CA GLY A 470 14.45 -12.13 -5.48
C GLY A 470 15.00 -10.78 -5.94
N VAL A 471 15.18 -9.91 -4.99
CA VAL A 471 14.85 -9.97 -3.57
C VAL A 471 13.73 -8.98 -3.22
N GLU A 472 12.76 -9.39 -2.44
CA GLU A 472 11.78 -8.49 -1.84
C GLU A 472 12.39 -7.94 -0.53
N SER A 473 13.00 -6.76 -0.61
CA SER A 473 13.74 -6.14 0.50
C SER A 473 13.03 -4.94 1.10
N ARG A 474 12.04 -4.38 0.40
CA ARG A 474 11.44 -3.07 0.70
C ARG A 474 9.98 -3.17 1.11
N THR A 475 9.68 -4.02 2.09
CA THR A 475 8.32 -4.26 2.57
C THR A 475 7.78 -3.18 3.49
N SER A 476 8.65 -2.47 4.19
CA SER A 476 8.34 -1.31 5.04
C SER A 476 9.62 -0.53 5.36
N SER A 477 9.47 0.66 5.94
CA SER A 477 10.62 1.47 6.35
C SER A 477 11.52 0.72 7.35
N PRO A 478 12.84 0.72 7.14
CA PRO A 478 13.80 0.09 8.06
C PRO A 478 14.12 0.96 9.28
N LEU A 479 13.57 2.15 9.35
CA LEU A 479 13.76 3.10 10.43
C LEU A 479 12.44 3.80 10.82
N ARG A 480 12.47 4.48 11.97
CA ARG A 480 11.41 5.37 12.43
C ARG A 480 12.00 6.76 12.69
N MET A 481 11.40 7.79 12.09
CA MET A 481 11.61 9.18 12.46
C MET A 481 10.73 9.47 13.67
N VAL A 482 11.32 9.79 14.82
CA VAL A 482 10.56 10.00 16.05
C VAL A 482 9.76 11.29 15.95
N ARG A 483 8.50 11.24 16.36
CA ARG A 483 7.60 12.41 16.46
C ARG A 483 6.79 12.35 17.75
N ASP A 484 6.41 13.50 18.26
CA ASP A 484 5.58 13.64 19.45
C ASP A 484 4.09 13.39 19.18
N GLU A 485 3.24 13.67 20.16
CA GLU A 485 1.78 13.52 20.05
C GLU A 485 1.13 14.52 19.09
N ASN A 486 1.78 15.66 18.83
CA ASN A 486 1.38 16.69 17.88
C ASN A 486 1.94 16.45 16.48
N GLY A 487 2.68 15.36 16.29
CA GLY A 487 3.27 14.96 15.03
C GLY A 487 4.60 15.64 14.69
N GLU A 488 5.14 16.51 15.55
CA GLU A 488 6.43 17.18 15.34
C GLU A 488 7.60 16.27 15.73
N SER A 489 8.70 16.40 14.99
CA SER A 489 9.99 15.82 15.40
C SER A 489 10.64 16.67 16.50
N ASN A 490 11.90 16.33 16.86
CA ASN A 490 12.70 17.19 17.73
C ASN A 490 13.05 18.56 17.10
N VAL A 491 12.79 18.77 15.81
CA VAL A 491 12.86 20.07 15.12
C VAL A 491 11.44 20.61 14.99
N ARG A 492 11.17 21.76 15.63
CA ARG A 492 9.84 22.41 15.58
C ARG A 492 9.48 22.79 14.14
N GLY A 493 8.22 22.55 13.75
CA GLY A 493 7.74 22.81 12.39
C GLY A 493 8.01 21.68 11.42
N LEU A 494 8.63 20.56 11.85
CA LEU A 494 8.94 19.43 10.99
C LEU A 494 8.11 18.20 11.39
N TYR A 495 7.28 17.71 10.45
CA TYR A 495 6.29 16.66 10.63
C TYR A 495 6.66 15.39 9.84
N PRO A 496 7.32 14.38 10.45
CA PRO A 496 7.53 13.08 9.80
C PRO A 496 6.21 12.38 9.52
N CYS A 497 6.00 11.93 8.27
CA CYS A 497 4.72 11.42 7.82
C CYS A 497 4.84 10.18 6.92
N GLY A 498 3.87 9.29 7.04
CA GLY A 498 3.68 8.16 6.15
C GLY A 498 4.65 7.00 6.36
N GLU A 499 4.87 6.25 5.29
CA GLU A 499 5.66 5.02 5.34
C GLU A 499 7.15 5.26 5.56
N GLY A 500 7.71 6.30 4.92
CA GLY A 500 9.13 6.65 5.10
C GLY A 500 9.48 7.00 6.53
N ALA A 501 8.57 7.67 7.23
CA ALA A 501 8.72 7.98 8.65
C ALA A 501 8.48 6.78 9.59
N GLY A 502 8.07 5.62 9.06
CA GLY A 502 7.88 4.39 9.83
C GLY A 502 6.52 4.23 10.50
N TYR A 503 5.51 5.02 10.13
CA TYR A 503 4.16 5.02 10.75
C TYR A 503 3.07 4.40 9.88
N ALA A 504 3.35 4.09 8.62
CA ALA A 504 2.42 3.47 7.69
C ALA A 504 3.08 2.30 6.94
N GLY A 505 2.26 1.48 6.27
CA GLY A 505 2.75 0.34 5.49
C GLY A 505 1.80 0.01 4.33
N GLY A 506 1.41 1.01 3.54
CA GLY A 506 0.55 0.86 2.37
C GLY A 506 -0.22 2.14 2.05
N ILE A 507 -0.90 2.17 0.90
CA ILE A 507 -1.54 3.36 0.33
C ILE A 507 -2.48 4.04 1.33
N THR A 508 -3.48 3.31 1.83
CA THR A 508 -4.51 3.88 2.72
C THR A 508 -3.94 4.33 4.06
N SER A 509 -3.06 3.55 4.70
CA SER A 509 -2.47 3.95 5.97
C SER A 509 -1.55 5.16 5.82
N ALA A 510 -0.83 5.28 4.71
CA ALA A 510 -0.01 6.46 4.41
C ALA A 510 -0.89 7.69 4.12
N ALA A 511 -1.98 7.54 3.35
CA ALA A 511 -2.95 8.59 3.12
C ALA A 511 -3.61 9.08 4.42
N MET A 512 -4.02 8.16 5.31
CA MET A 512 -4.57 8.50 6.62
C MET A 512 -3.57 9.26 7.50
N ASP A 513 -2.30 8.91 7.45
CA ASP A 513 -1.26 9.63 8.18
C ASP A 513 -0.99 11.02 7.57
N GLY A 514 -1.12 11.16 6.22
CA GLY A 514 -1.12 12.45 5.53
C GLY A 514 -2.30 13.33 5.95
N ILE A 515 -3.51 12.77 6.04
CA ILE A 515 -4.68 13.46 6.60
C ILE A 515 -4.39 13.96 8.03
N ARG A 516 -3.80 13.10 8.87
CA ARG A 516 -3.45 13.44 10.23
C ARG A 516 -2.42 14.58 10.30
N ALA A 517 -1.43 14.59 9.41
CA ALA A 517 -0.46 15.68 9.32
C ALA A 517 -1.15 17.01 8.96
N ALA A 518 -2.08 16.99 8.00
CA ALA A 518 -2.89 18.17 7.68
C ALA A 518 -3.74 18.64 8.86
N GLU A 519 -4.33 17.70 9.62
CA GLU A 519 -5.11 18.02 10.83
C GLU A 519 -4.25 18.68 11.92
N TRP A 520 -3.02 18.21 12.18
CA TRP A 520 -2.13 18.83 13.15
C TRP A 520 -1.74 20.25 12.76
N ILE A 521 -1.44 20.46 11.48
CA ILE A 521 -1.10 21.80 10.94
C ILE A 521 -2.31 22.71 11.05
N ALA A 522 -3.49 22.27 10.61
CA ALA A 522 -4.72 23.06 10.65
C ALA A 522 -5.18 23.40 12.07
N ALA A 523 -5.04 22.46 13.01
CA ALA A 523 -5.38 22.73 14.42
C ALA A 523 -4.48 23.79 15.08
N ARG A 524 -3.30 24.05 14.52
CA ARG A 524 -2.33 25.02 15.04
C ARG A 524 -2.41 26.37 14.33
N PHE A 525 -2.53 26.36 13.02
CA PHE A 525 -2.43 27.54 12.17
C PHE A 525 -3.78 27.90 11.51
N CYS A 526 -3.97 29.17 11.23
CA CYS A 526 -4.97 29.63 10.28
C CYS A 526 -4.36 29.72 8.87
N PRO A 527 -5.17 29.52 7.78
CA PRO A 527 -4.71 29.54 6.41
C PRO A 527 -4.26 30.92 5.92
#